data_ad65ce8815a601cae3b37e84e255108d
#
_entry.id   ad65ce8815a601cae3b37e84e255108d
#
_cell.length_a   1.000
_cell.length_b   1.000
_cell.length_c   1.000
_cell.angle_alpha   90.00
_cell.angle_beta   90.00
_cell.angle_gamma   90.00
#
_symmetry.space_group_name_H-M   'P 1'
#
loop_
_entity.id
_entity.type
_entity.pdbx_description
1 polymer ?
#
loop_
_entity_poly.entity_id
_entity_poly.type
_entity_poly.pdbx_seq_one_letter_code
_entity_poly.pdbx_strand_id
1 'polypeptide(L)' 'MYYIVEIRPNGSETFLEGFEEFDEAWNVLSHLQCEAQRQRRRVRYEVR' A
#
# COMPACT_ATOMS: atom_id res chain seq x y z
N MET A 1 5.09 0.27 14.87
CA MET A 1 4.19 -0.45 13.96
C MET A 1 4.23 0.20 12.58
N TYR A 2 4.10 -0.59 11.53
CA TYR A 2 4.19 -0.11 10.16
C TYR A 2 2.81 -0.20 9.51
N TYR A 3 2.41 0.88 8.84
CA TYR A 3 1.10 0.94 8.19
C TYR A 3 1.27 1.03 6.69
N ILE A 4 0.39 0.34 5.97
CA ILE A 4 0.30 0.49 4.52
C ILE A 4 -0.70 1.58 4.23
N VAL A 5 -0.27 2.54 3.42
CA VAL A 5 -1.08 3.70 3.04
C VAL A 5 -1.30 3.67 1.54
N GLU A 6 -2.56 3.76 1.13
CA GLU A 6 -2.91 3.87 -0.28
C GLU A 6 -3.02 5.34 -0.65
N ILE A 7 -2.31 5.74 -1.68
CA ILE A 7 -2.28 7.13 -2.14
C ILE A 7 -2.92 7.19 -3.52
N ARG A 8 -4.01 7.93 -3.61
CA ARG A 8 -4.74 8.10 -4.86
C ARG A 8 -4.18 9.25 -5.69
N PRO A 9 -4.50 9.31 -7.00
CA PRO A 9 -3.99 10.38 -7.87
C PRO A 9 -4.35 11.79 -7.39
N ASN A 10 -5.45 11.95 -6.68
CA ASN A 10 -5.86 13.26 -6.16
C ASN A 10 -5.12 13.65 -4.88
N GLY A 11 -4.20 12.81 -4.43
CA GLY A 11 -3.41 13.06 -3.21
C GLY A 11 -4.03 12.56 -1.93
N SER A 12 -5.25 12.01 -1.97
CA SER A 12 -5.85 11.49 -0.74
C SER A 12 -5.18 10.19 -0.32
N GLU A 13 -5.10 9.99 0.99
CA GLU A 13 -4.42 8.85 1.59
C GLU A 13 -5.38 8.08 2.46
N THR A 14 -5.30 6.75 2.37
CA THR A 14 -6.10 5.86 3.19
C THR A 14 -5.19 4.86 3.88
N PHE A 15 -5.27 4.79 5.20
CA PHE A 15 -4.54 3.79 5.97
C PHE A 15 -5.29 2.47 5.90
N LEU A 16 -4.63 1.44 5.40
CA LEU A 16 -5.28 0.14 5.16
C LEU A 16 -5.06 -0.82 6.31
N GLU A 17 -3.81 -1.12 6.64
CA GLU A 17 -3.52 -2.15 7.63
C GLU A 17 -2.20 -1.87 8.32
N GLY A 18 -2.08 -2.32 9.58
CA GLY A 18 -0.86 -2.18 10.36
C GLY A 18 -0.17 -3.52 10.56
N PHE A 19 1.15 -3.49 10.62
CA PHE A 19 1.98 -4.68 10.82
C PHE A 19 3.06 -4.38 11.85
N GLU A 20 3.41 -5.38 12.65
CA GLU A 20 4.49 -5.23 13.61
C GLU A 20 5.87 -5.33 12.95
N GLU A 21 5.97 -6.14 11.88
CA GLU A 21 7.21 -6.37 11.16
C GLU A 21 7.23 -5.64 9.84
N PHE A 22 8.35 -4.98 9.56
CA PHE A 22 8.52 -4.26 8.30
C PHE A 22 8.41 -5.20 7.10
N ASP A 23 9.02 -6.39 7.21
CA ASP A 23 9.01 -7.37 6.12
C ASP A 23 7.59 -7.80 5.75
N GLU A 24 6.74 -7.98 6.75
CA GLU A 24 5.34 -8.34 6.50
C GLU A 24 4.62 -7.22 5.75
N ALA A 25 4.81 -5.98 6.22
CA ALA A 25 4.19 -4.83 5.57
C ALA A 25 4.65 -4.74 4.12
N TRP A 26 5.94 -4.92 3.89
CA TRP A 26 6.51 -4.83 2.55
C TRP A 26 5.99 -5.91 1.61
N ASN A 27 5.84 -7.13 2.12
CA ASN A 27 5.28 -8.23 1.31
C ASN A 27 3.86 -7.92 0.88
N VAL A 28 3.03 -7.45 1.80
CA VAL A 28 1.65 -7.10 1.49
C VAL A 28 1.60 -5.92 0.52
N LEU A 29 2.44 -4.92 0.74
CA LEU A 29 2.52 -3.77 -0.17
C LEU A 29 2.84 -4.21 -1.59
N SER A 30 3.79 -5.12 -1.74
CA SER A 30 4.17 -5.64 -3.06
C SER A 30 3.00 -6.31 -3.75
N HIS A 31 2.21 -7.10 -3.03
CA HIS A 31 1.01 -7.73 -3.57
C HIS A 31 -0.03 -6.70 -4.00
N LEU A 32 -0.27 -5.71 -3.16
CA LEU A 32 -1.23 -4.66 -3.47
C LEU A 32 -0.81 -3.85 -4.69
N GLN A 33 0.47 -3.53 -4.78
CA GLN A 33 0.98 -2.77 -5.92
C GLN A 33 0.87 -3.58 -7.21
N CYS A 34 1.16 -4.87 -7.14
CA CYS A 34 1.03 -5.76 -8.28
C CYS A 34 -0.42 -5.86 -8.75
N GLU A 35 -1.35 -6.02 -7.82
CA GLU A 35 -2.78 -6.07 -8.14
C GLU A 35 -3.24 -4.77 -8.77
N ALA A 36 -2.81 -3.63 -8.23
CA ALA A 36 -3.18 -2.33 -8.77
C ALA A 36 -2.71 -2.18 -10.20
N GLN A 37 -1.48 -2.63 -10.50
CA GLN A 37 -0.95 -2.57 -11.86
C GLN A 37 -1.75 -3.47 -12.81
N ARG A 38 -2.11 -4.67 -12.34
CA ARG A 38 -2.90 -5.60 -13.16
C ARG A 38 -4.28 -5.03 -13.48
N GLN A 39 -4.87 -4.32 -12.53
CA GLN A 39 -6.18 -3.70 -12.70
C GLN A 39 -6.10 -2.31 -13.31
N ARG A 40 -4.90 -1.85 -13.62
CA ARG A 40 -4.63 -0.54 -14.19
C ARG A 40 -5.17 0.60 -13.31
N ARG A 41 -5.08 0.40 -11.99
CA ARG A 41 -5.46 1.44 -11.04
C ARG A 41 -4.28 2.39 -10.84
N ARG A 42 -4.59 3.67 -10.75
CA ARG A 42 -3.56 4.70 -10.57
C ARG A 42 -3.39 5.04 -9.10
N VAL A 43 -3.00 4.05 -8.32
CA VAL A 43 -2.77 4.24 -6.89
C VAL A 43 -1.35 3.82 -6.57
N ARG A 44 -0.80 4.42 -5.51
CA ARG A 44 0.49 4.02 -4.97
C ARG A 44 0.30 3.55 -3.54
N TYR A 45 1.23 2.75 -3.08
CA TYR A 45 1.22 2.26 -1.70
C TYR A 45 2.54 2.60 -1.05
N GLU A 46 2.48 2.99 0.21
CA GLU A 46 3.67 3.29 1.00
C GLU A 46 3.56 2.61 2.35
N VAL A 47 4.72 2.33 2.95
CA VAL A 47 4.80 1.87 4.33
C VAL A 47 5.17 3.06 5.20
N ARG A 48 4.39 3.31 6.25
CA ARG A 48 4.63 4.40 7.19
C ARG A 48 4.63 3.93 8.63
#